data_dcac8683c365d62ee6ce92099cc684fd
#
_entry.id   dcac8683c365d62ee6ce92099cc684fd
#
_cell.length_a   1.000
_cell.length_b   1.000
_cell.length_c   1.000
_cell.angle_alpha   90.00
_cell.angle_beta   90.00
_cell.angle_gamma   90.00
#
_symmetry.space_group_name_H-M   'P 1'
#
loop_
_entity.id
_entity.type
_entity.pdbx_description
1 polymer ?
#
loop_
_entity_poly.entity_id
_entity_poly.type
_entity_poly.pdbx_seq_one_letter_code
_entity_poly.pdbx_strand_id
1 'polypeptide(L)'
;MEEIRRAAAAYYENLPEEKKRYARFIFSEMDENGDGQINLKEFMEYHNKDTNSALTHPSLFRALDKNSNGSLDFEEAMVSYYIMQSGRALFCKSCNTFLTDVYFSCFQCFTSNDSTDSTYEICCDCYGGKRFTHHEDAIFCDNYSLLSQSRSLALAAPAEVNKLRSC
;
A
#
# COMPACT_ATOMS: atom_id res chain seq x y z
N MET A 1 -1.91 5.90 -9.54
CA MET A 1 -2.04 4.44 -9.90
C MET A 1 -1.12 4.01 -11.03
N GLU A 2 -0.89 4.81 -12.06
CA GLU A 2 -0.07 4.35 -13.20
C GLU A 2 1.39 4.01 -12.78
N GLU A 3 1.99 4.79 -11.92
CA GLU A 3 3.34 4.51 -11.40
C GLU A 3 3.39 3.22 -10.58
N ILE A 4 2.34 2.94 -9.78
CA ILE A 4 2.24 1.69 -9.02
C ILE A 4 2.13 0.50 -9.98
N ARG A 5 1.34 0.60 -11.06
CA ARG A 5 1.21 -0.45 -12.09
C ARG A 5 2.55 -0.74 -12.77
N ARG A 6 3.29 0.32 -13.16
CA ARG A 6 4.63 0.18 -13.75
C ARG A 6 5.60 -0.49 -12.78
N ALA A 7 5.57 -0.09 -11.51
CA ALA A 7 6.41 -0.70 -10.48
C ALA A 7 6.04 -2.18 -10.25
N ALA A 8 4.75 -2.50 -10.22
CA ALA A 8 4.26 -3.88 -10.08
C ALA A 8 4.70 -4.77 -11.24
N ALA A 9 4.59 -4.28 -12.49
CA ALA A 9 5.05 -5.01 -13.66
C ALA A 9 6.56 -5.27 -13.60
N ALA A 10 7.36 -4.25 -13.32
CA ALA A 10 8.81 -4.40 -13.19
C ALA A 10 9.19 -5.33 -12.03
N TYR A 11 8.48 -5.27 -10.91
CA TYR A 11 8.66 -6.16 -9.78
C TYR A 11 8.38 -7.61 -10.18
N TYR A 12 7.24 -7.87 -10.83
CA TYR A 12 6.85 -9.21 -11.27
C TYR A 12 7.84 -9.80 -12.27
N GLU A 13 8.32 -9.01 -13.25
CA GLU A 13 9.33 -9.46 -14.22
C GLU A 13 10.61 -9.95 -13.55
N ASN A 14 11.04 -9.31 -12.46
CA ASN A 14 12.25 -9.64 -11.72
C ASN A 14 12.05 -10.71 -10.64
N LEU A 15 10.84 -11.21 -10.43
CA LEU A 15 10.60 -12.29 -9.47
C LEU A 15 11.23 -13.61 -9.95
N PRO A 16 11.78 -14.42 -9.03
CA PRO A 16 12.13 -15.80 -9.31
C PRO A 16 10.91 -16.60 -9.77
N GLU A 17 11.10 -17.59 -10.63
CA GLU A 17 10.01 -18.43 -11.18
C GLU A 17 9.12 -19.08 -10.11
N GLU A 18 9.70 -19.42 -8.97
CA GLU A 18 8.96 -19.94 -7.83
C GLU A 18 7.93 -18.91 -7.31
N LYS A 19 8.35 -17.64 -7.18
CA LYS A 19 7.48 -16.55 -6.74
C LYS A 19 6.43 -16.19 -7.80
N LYS A 20 6.77 -16.26 -9.08
CA LYS A 20 5.81 -16.09 -10.17
C LYS A 20 4.74 -17.19 -10.16
N ARG A 21 5.13 -18.44 -9.90
CA ARG A 21 4.17 -19.54 -9.72
C ARG A 21 3.27 -19.33 -8.52
N TYR A 22 3.82 -18.85 -7.42
CA TYR A 22 3.03 -18.52 -6.24
C TYR A 22 2.04 -17.38 -6.49
N ALA A 23 2.45 -16.34 -7.20
CA ALA A 23 1.54 -15.25 -7.58
C ALA A 23 0.38 -15.74 -8.48
N ARG A 24 0.67 -16.61 -9.45
CA ARG A 24 -0.37 -17.26 -10.26
C ARG A 24 -1.29 -18.17 -9.45
N PHE A 25 -0.75 -18.87 -8.47
CA PHE A 25 -1.53 -19.69 -7.55
C PHE A 25 -2.48 -18.82 -6.72
N ILE A 26 -2.00 -17.68 -6.15
CA ILE A 26 -2.86 -16.74 -5.42
C ILE A 26 -4.00 -16.24 -6.32
N PHE A 27 -3.73 -15.91 -7.59
CA PHE A 27 -4.76 -15.49 -8.52
C PHE A 27 -5.81 -16.57 -8.71
N SER A 28 -5.40 -17.83 -8.91
CA SER A 28 -6.35 -18.94 -9.07
C SER A 28 -7.13 -19.27 -7.80
N GLU A 29 -6.59 -18.97 -6.62
CA GLU A 29 -7.32 -19.13 -5.35
C GLU A 29 -8.35 -18.01 -5.12
N MET A 30 -8.13 -16.83 -5.70
CA MET A 30 -9.11 -15.74 -5.69
C MET A 30 -10.22 -15.96 -6.71
N ASP A 31 -9.90 -16.48 -7.90
CA ASP A 31 -10.84 -16.78 -8.98
C ASP A 31 -11.61 -18.08 -8.64
N GLU A 32 -12.62 -17.94 -7.77
CA GLU A 32 -13.38 -19.07 -7.24
C GLU A 32 -14.25 -19.74 -8.32
N ASN A 33 -14.76 -18.95 -9.27
CA ASN A 33 -15.62 -19.45 -10.33
C ASN A 33 -14.85 -19.97 -11.56
N GLY A 34 -13.54 -19.70 -11.65
CA GLY A 34 -12.65 -20.16 -12.72
C GLY A 34 -12.88 -19.48 -14.06
N ASP A 35 -13.40 -18.25 -14.07
CA ASP A 35 -13.66 -17.49 -15.31
C ASP A 35 -12.45 -16.70 -15.82
N GLY A 36 -11.34 -16.73 -15.09
CA GLY A 36 -10.08 -16.03 -15.43
C GLY A 36 -10.07 -14.56 -15.03
N GLN A 37 -11.03 -14.11 -14.23
CA GLN A 37 -11.10 -12.76 -13.70
C GLN A 37 -11.49 -12.82 -12.22
N ILE A 38 -11.18 -11.77 -11.47
CA ILE A 38 -11.53 -11.65 -10.06
C ILE A 38 -12.54 -10.53 -9.91
N ASN A 39 -13.79 -10.86 -9.60
CA ASN A 39 -14.80 -9.86 -9.28
C ASN A 39 -14.65 -9.32 -7.84
N LEU A 40 -15.37 -8.24 -7.51
CA LEU A 40 -15.29 -7.59 -6.19
C LEU A 40 -15.61 -8.57 -5.04
N LYS A 41 -16.56 -9.48 -5.23
CA LYS A 41 -16.96 -10.45 -4.20
C LYS A 41 -15.81 -11.40 -3.89
N GLU A 42 -15.23 -12.01 -4.92
CA GLU A 42 -14.10 -12.95 -4.82
C GLU A 42 -12.88 -12.25 -4.18
N PHE A 43 -12.58 -11.01 -4.62
CA PHE A 43 -11.52 -10.21 -4.03
C PHE A 43 -11.71 -9.98 -2.53
N MET A 44 -12.91 -9.58 -2.13
CA MET A 44 -13.24 -9.33 -0.74
C MET A 44 -13.23 -10.60 0.10
N GLU A 45 -13.79 -11.70 -0.41
CA GLU A 45 -13.85 -12.99 0.30
C GLU A 45 -12.45 -13.57 0.53
N TYR A 46 -11.56 -13.45 -0.45
CA TYR A 46 -10.19 -13.91 -0.32
C TYR A 46 -9.45 -13.13 0.78
N HIS A 47 -9.51 -11.80 0.74
CA HIS A 47 -8.79 -10.95 1.70
C HIS A 47 -9.41 -10.92 3.09
N ASN A 48 -10.71 -11.25 3.24
CA ASN A 48 -11.33 -11.40 4.55
C ASN A 48 -10.89 -12.67 5.30
N LYS A 49 -10.37 -13.68 4.60
CA LYS A 49 -9.81 -14.89 5.22
C LYS A 49 -8.50 -14.57 5.97
N ASP A 50 -7.74 -13.61 5.46
CA ASP A 50 -6.55 -13.07 6.13
C ASP A 50 -6.93 -11.84 6.95
N THR A 51 -6.39 -11.72 8.16
CA THR A 51 -6.67 -10.62 9.11
C THR A 51 -6.22 -9.23 8.62
N ASN A 52 -5.81 -9.09 7.36
CA ASN A 52 -5.32 -7.86 6.78
C ASN A 52 -6.46 -7.01 6.18
N SER A 53 -7.22 -6.35 7.07
CA SER A 53 -8.39 -5.53 6.73
C SER A 53 -8.11 -4.36 5.76
N ALA A 54 -6.85 -3.96 5.59
CA ALA A 54 -6.49 -2.87 4.67
C ALA A 54 -6.77 -3.20 3.20
N LEU A 55 -6.67 -4.48 2.80
CA LEU A 55 -6.90 -4.91 1.42
C LEU A 55 -8.38 -5.09 1.07
N THR A 56 -9.24 -5.14 2.05
CA THR A 56 -10.70 -5.31 1.84
C THR A 56 -11.43 -3.99 1.54
N HIS A 57 -10.70 -2.89 1.37
CA HIS A 57 -11.35 -1.60 1.12
C HIS A 57 -11.79 -1.45 -0.34
N PRO A 58 -13.08 -1.13 -0.62
CA PRO A 58 -13.60 -1.02 -1.99
C PRO A 58 -12.88 0.02 -2.88
N SER A 59 -12.25 1.03 -2.29
CA SER A 59 -11.49 2.03 -3.06
C SER A 59 -10.21 1.43 -3.65
N LEU A 60 -9.62 0.41 -3.00
CA LEU A 60 -8.48 -0.31 -3.57
C LEU A 60 -8.91 -1.10 -4.81
N PHE A 61 -9.97 -1.89 -4.73
CA PHE A 61 -10.47 -2.65 -5.88
C PHE A 61 -10.74 -1.73 -7.08
N ARG A 62 -11.45 -0.60 -6.88
CA ARG A 62 -11.70 0.38 -7.94
C ARG A 62 -10.41 0.99 -8.51
N ALA A 63 -9.38 1.16 -7.69
CA ALA A 63 -8.09 1.66 -8.16
C ALA A 63 -7.32 0.60 -8.95
N LEU A 64 -7.51 -0.68 -8.67
CA LEU A 64 -6.94 -1.81 -9.40
C LEU A 64 -7.61 -2.03 -10.75
N ASP A 65 -8.95 -1.97 -10.80
CA ASP A 65 -9.77 -2.09 -12.01
C ASP A 65 -9.51 -0.91 -12.96
N LYS A 66 -8.57 -1.09 -13.89
CA LYS A 66 -8.09 -0.04 -14.80
C LYS A 66 -9.11 0.29 -15.88
N ASN A 67 -9.79 -0.73 -16.36
CA ASN A 67 -10.73 -0.62 -17.47
C ASN A 67 -12.17 -0.41 -17.01
N SER A 68 -12.41 -0.42 -15.68
CA SER A 68 -13.73 -0.23 -15.05
C SER A 68 -14.77 -1.25 -15.50
N ASN A 69 -14.34 -2.49 -15.77
CA ASN A 69 -15.26 -3.58 -16.15
C ASN A 69 -15.88 -4.31 -14.95
N GLY A 70 -15.47 -3.96 -13.72
CA GLY A 70 -15.96 -4.56 -12.48
C GLY A 70 -15.26 -5.85 -12.06
N SER A 71 -14.20 -6.23 -12.77
CA SER A 71 -13.38 -7.41 -12.48
C SER A 71 -11.89 -7.09 -12.67
N LEU A 72 -11.01 -7.86 -12.05
CA LEU A 72 -9.57 -7.75 -12.23
C LEU A 72 -9.07 -8.91 -13.09
N ASP A 73 -8.38 -8.60 -14.15
CA ASP A 73 -7.58 -9.59 -14.87
C ASP A 73 -6.28 -9.91 -14.11
N PHE A 74 -5.48 -10.82 -14.65
CA PHE A 74 -4.23 -11.21 -14.00
C PHE A 74 -3.25 -10.05 -13.82
N GLU A 75 -3.12 -9.14 -14.79
CA GLU A 75 -2.21 -8.00 -14.69
C GLU A 75 -2.67 -7.00 -13.62
N GLU A 76 -3.97 -6.74 -13.54
CA GLU A 76 -4.57 -5.88 -12.53
C GLU A 76 -4.46 -6.49 -11.12
N ALA A 77 -4.68 -7.79 -11.00
CA ALA A 77 -4.52 -8.52 -9.73
C ALA A 77 -3.05 -8.55 -9.26
N MET A 78 -2.07 -8.60 -10.18
CA MET A 78 -0.65 -8.53 -9.82
C MET A 78 -0.26 -7.20 -9.21
N VAL A 79 -0.98 -6.12 -9.49
CA VAL A 79 -0.79 -4.84 -8.80
C VAL A 79 -1.15 -4.98 -7.31
N SER A 80 -2.23 -5.67 -6.98
CA SER A 80 -2.60 -5.94 -5.59
C SER A 80 -1.54 -6.78 -4.87
N TYR A 81 -1.02 -7.82 -5.53
CA TYR A 81 0.09 -8.61 -4.99
C TYR A 81 1.33 -7.76 -4.67
N TYR A 82 1.71 -6.86 -5.58
CA TYR A 82 2.81 -5.92 -5.34
C TYR A 82 2.53 -4.97 -4.17
N ILE A 83 1.32 -4.41 -4.07
CA ILE A 83 0.91 -3.54 -2.97
C ILE A 83 1.05 -4.25 -1.62
N MET A 84 0.65 -5.53 -1.55
CA MET A 84 0.82 -6.37 -0.36
C MET A 84 2.29 -6.56 0.01
N GLN A 85 3.11 -6.98 -0.96
CA GLN A 85 4.52 -7.26 -0.72
C GLN A 85 5.34 -6.02 -0.35
N SER A 86 4.96 -4.85 -0.88
CA SER A 86 5.65 -3.58 -0.64
C SER A 86 5.14 -2.80 0.58
N GLY A 87 4.05 -3.25 1.22
CA GLY A 87 3.41 -2.53 2.33
C GLY A 87 2.76 -1.21 1.91
N ARG A 88 2.42 -1.03 0.63
CA ARG A 88 1.84 0.20 0.08
C ARG A 88 0.32 0.31 0.20
N ALA A 89 -0.31 -0.54 1.00
CA ALA A 89 -1.76 -0.47 1.27
C ALA A 89 -2.08 0.67 2.24
N LEU A 90 -1.94 1.92 1.79
CA LEU A 90 -2.17 3.12 2.58
C LEU A 90 -3.48 3.80 2.18
N PHE A 91 -4.22 4.27 3.18
CA PHE A 91 -5.51 4.94 2.99
C PHE A 91 -5.53 6.28 3.71
N CYS A 92 -6.18 7.26 3.10
CA CYS A 92 -6.37 8.57 3.70
C CYS A 92 -7.17 8.45 5.01
N LYS A 93 -6.60 8.87 6.12
CA LYS A 93 -7.26 8.82 7.44
C LYS A 93 -8.50 9.72 7.55
N SER A 94 -8.71 10.63 6.59
CA SER A 94 -9.86 11.53 6.55
C SER A 94 -10.99 11.02 5.66
N CYS A 95 -10.70 10.70 4.40
CA CYS A 95 -11.74 10.30 3.43
C CYS A 95 -11.71 8.82 3.05
N ASN A 96 -10.80 8.06 3.62
CA ASN A 96 -10.65 6.61 3.44
C ASN A 96 -10.39 6.18 1.98
N THR A 97 -9.88 7.10 1.14
CA THR A 97 -9.48 6.77 -0.24
C THR A 97 -8.10 6.15 -0.24
N PHE A 98 -7.88 5.13 -1.09
CA PHE A 98 -6.58 4.52 -1.31
C PHE A 98 -5.57 5.56 -1.86
N LEU A 99 -4.39 5.62 -1.28
CA LEU A 99 -3.36 6.61 -1.61
C LEU A 99 -2.46 6.07 -2.74
N THR A 100 -2.61 6.63 -3.92
CA THR A 100 -1.91 6.14 -5.13
C THR A 100 -0.66 6.92 -5.50
N ASP A 101 -0.62 8.20 -5.14
CA ASP A 101 0.37 9.16 -5.62
C ASP A 101 1.00 9.92 -4.45
N VAL A 102 1.20 11.24 -4.57
CA VAL A 102 1.68 12.08 -3.48
C VAL A 102 0.61 12.19 -2.40
N TYR A 103 1.01 12.00 -1.17
CA TYR A 103 0.19 12.17 0.02
C TYR A 103 1.02 12.82 1.13
N PHE A 104 0.36 13.28 2.18
CA PHE A 104 1.00 13.86 3.34
C PHE A 104 0.94 12.92 4.53
N SER A 105 2.05 12.84 5.26
CA SER A 105 2.15 12.08 6.52
C SER A 105 2.54 13.00 7.66
N CYS A 106 2.00 12.73 8.83
CA CYS A 106 2.48 13.37 10.06
C CYS A 106 3.88 12.86 10.40
N PHE A 107 4.85 13.77 10.43
CA PHE A 107 6.25 13.44 10.71
C PHE A 107 6.44 12.84 12.10
N GLN A 108 5.78 13.38 13.12
CA GLN A 108 5.87 12.88 14.49
C GLN A 108 5.34 11.45 14.61
N CYS A 109 4.14 11.17 14.05
CA CYS A 109 3.59 9.83 14.05
C CYS A 109 4.46 8.83 13.29
N PHE A 110 5.07 9.27 12.17
CA PHE A 110 5.97 8.44 11.38
C PHE A 110 7.27 8.10 12.10
N THR A 111 7.81 9.04 12.88
CA THR A 111 9.08 8.87 13.62
C THR A 111 8.91 8.33 15.02
N SER A 112 7.67 8.24 15.52
CA SER A 112 7.37 7.66 16.82
C SER A 112 7.82 6.20 16.88
N ASN A 113 8.53 5.85 17.95
CA ASN A 113 8.91 4.46 18.23
C ASN A 113 7.81 3.69 18.97
N ASP A 114 6.66 4.31 19.20
CA ASP A 114 5.55 3.64 19.86
C ASP A 114 4.84 2.72 18.85
N SER A 115 5.01 1.42 19.04
CA SER A 115 4.42 0.39 18.17
C SER A 115 2.88 0.36 18.20
N THR A 116 2.27 1.16 19.07
CA THR A 116 0.81 1.31 19.18
C THR A 116 0.27 2.43 18.28
N ASP A 117 1.11 3.38 17.87
CA ASP A 117 0.70 4.49 17.02
C ASP A 117 0.80 4.11 15.55
N SER A 118 -0.35 3.99 14.91
CA SER A 118 -0.42 3.90 13.45
C SER A 118 0.02 5.23 12.83
N THR A 119 0.80 5.17 11.77
CA THR A 119 1.13 6.36 10.97
C THR A 119 -0.14 7.08 10.49
N TYR A 120 -0.06 8.38 10.28
CA TYR A 120 -1.22 9.21 9.91
C TYR A 120 -0.97 9.84 8.54
N GLU A 121 -1.64 9.28 7.52
CA GLU A 121 -1.55 9.69 6.12
C GLU A 121 -2.85 10.31 5.64
N ILE A 122 -2.76 11.38 4.85
CA ILE A 122 -3.89 12.07 4.24
C ILE A 122 -3.61 12.42 2.78
N CYS A 123 -4.64 12.34 1.93
CA CYS A 123 -4.52 12.73 0.52
C CYS A 123 -4.38 14.26 0.38
N CYS A 124 -3.88 14.69 -0.78
CA CYS A 124 -3.69 16.11 -1.09
C CYS A 124 -4.97 16.93 -0.95
N ASP A 125 -6.12 16.36 -1.36
CA ASP A 125 -7.41 17.04 -1.28
C ASP A 125 -7.86 17.27 0.16
N CYS A 126 -7.65 16.31 1.05
CA CYS A 126 -7.97 16.44 2.46
C CYS A 126 -7.02 17.40 3.17
N TYR A 127 -5.72 17.33 2.82
CA TYR A 127 -4.72 18.25 3.37
C TYR A 127 -4.99 19.70 2.94
N GLY A 128 -5.10 19.97 1.63
CA GLY A 128 -5.38 21.30 1.10
C GLY A 128 -6.73 21.87 1.54
N GLY A 129 -7.75 21.00 1.64
CA GLY A 129 -9.09 21.38 2.12
C GLY A 129 -9.23 21.46 3.63
N LYS A 130 -8.18 21.18 4.41
CA LYS A 130 -8.19 21.13 5.89
C LYS A 130 -9.30 20.20 6.44
N ARG A 131 -9.57 19.12 5.75
CA ARG A 131 -10.63 18.15 6.09
C ARG A 131 -10.11 16.99 6.93
N PHE A 132 -9.41 17.29 8.01
CA PHE A 132 -8.87 16.29 8.92
C PHE A 132 -8.73 16.87 10.33
N THR A 133 -8.67 15.97 11.32
CA THR A 133 -8.35 16.32 12.71
C THR A 133 -7.18 15.46 13.15
N HIS A 134 -6.17 16.08 13.74
CA HIS A 134 -4.99 15.42 14.27
C HIS A 134 -4.46 16.21 15.47
N HIS A 135 -3.36 15.80 16.12
CA HIS A 135 -2.78 16.54 17.24
C HIS A 135 -2.30 17.94 16.81
N GLU A 136 -2.30 18.91 17.73
CA GLU A 136 -2.12 20.34 17.44
C GLU A 136 -0.71 20.68 16.91
N ASP A 137 0.32 19.95 17.35
CA ASP A 137 1.72 20.12 16.96
C ASP A 137 2.13 19.29 15.73
N ALA A 138 1.15 18.75 14.98
CA ALA A 138 1.42 17.91 13.82
C ALA A 138 2.13 18.67 12.70
N ILE A 139 3.28 18.15 12.28
CA ILE A 139 4.04 18.61 11.12
C ILE A 139 3.83 17.62 9.99
N PHE A 140 3.23 18.06 8.91
CA PHE A 140 3.00 17.22 7.73
C PHE A 140 4.07 17.42 6.67
N CYS A 141 4.58 16.31 6.15
CA CYS A 141 5.50 16.27 5.00
C CYS A 141 4.86 15.41 3.91
N ASP A 142 5.11 15.75 2.65
CA ASP A 142 4.79 14.82 1.58
C ASP A 142 5.68 13.56 1.66
N ASN A 143 5.23 12.45 1.08
CA ASN A 143 5.90 11.16 1.17
C ASN A 143 7.34 11.14 0.61
N TYR A 144 7.69 12.01 -0.34
CA TYR A 144 9.06 12.12 -0.85
C TYR A 144 9.97 12.88 0.12
N SER A 145 9.48 14.00 0.66
CA SER A 145 10.17 14.77 1.70
C SER A 145 10.38 13.93 2.96
N LEU A 146 9.36 13.14 3.35
CA LEU A 146 9.43 12.23 4.47
C LEU A 146 10.53 11.16 4.29
N LEU A 147 10.63 10.56 3.10
CA LEU A 147 11.67 9.60 2.75
C LEU A 147 13.08 10.21 2.86
N SER A 148 13.25 11.45 2.37
CA SER A 148 14.52 12.17 2.45
C SER A 148 14.93 12.46 3.90
N GLN A 149 13.99 12.90 4.73
CA GLN A 149 14.23 13.18 6.15
C GLN A 149 14.54 11.89 6.93
N SER A 150 13.80 10.82 6.68
CA SER A 150 14.02 9.51 7.31
C SER A 150 15.41 8.95 6.98
N ARG A 151 15.90 9.14 5.75
CA ARG A 151 17.27 8.79 5.36
C ARG A 151 18.30 9.59 6.14
N SER A 152 18.10 10.89 6.29
CA SER A 152 19.00 11.77 7.06
C SER A 152 19.07 11.37 8.53
N LEU A 153 17.93 11.03 9.14
CA LEU A 153 17.88 10.51 10.51
C LEU A 153 18.61 9.17 10.66
N ALA A 154 18.43 8.26 9.71
CA ALA A 154 19.10 6.96 9.73
C ALA A 154 20.64 7.09 9.60
N LEU A 155 21.13 8.06 8.84
CA LEU A 155 22.56 8.34 8.70
C LEU A 155 23.15 9.05 9.93
N ALA A 156 22.36 9.82 10.66
CA ALA A 156 22.76 10.51 11.89
C ALA A 156 22.74 9.60 13.13
N ALA A 157 22.07 8.45 13.07
CA ALA A 157 22.02 7.49 14.17
C ALA A 157 23.40 6.86 14.44
N PRO A 158 23.84 6.67 15.70
CA PRO A 158 25.10 6.01 16.03
C PRO A 158 25.16 4.60 15.43
N ALA A 159 26.34 4.17 14.97
CA ALA A 159 26.57 2.92 14.23
C ALA A 159 26.19 1.63 14.99
N GLU A 160 25.80 1.67 16.24
CA GLU A 160 25.45 0.51 17.06
C GLU A 160 24.10 -0.16 16.69
N VAL A 161 23.20 0.56 16.00
CA VAL A 161 21.87 0.01 15.65
C VAL A 161 21.90 -0.87 14.40
N ASN A 162 22.98 -0.84 13.61
CA ASN A 162 23.08 -1.58 12.34
C ASN A 162 23.46 -3.06 12.46
N LYS A 163 23.73 -3.58 13.67
CA LYS A 163 24.13 -5.01 13.85
C LYS A 163 22.97 -6.00 13.92
N LEU A 164 21.74 -5.55 13.97
CA LEU A 164 20.57 -6.43 14.16
C LEU A 164 19.73 -6.65 12.88
N ARG A 165 20.18 -6.16 11.71
CA ARG A 165 19.45 -6.35 10.42
C ARG A 165 20.17 -7.24 9.41
N SER A 166 21.10 -8.06 9.87
CA SER A 166 21.77 -9.08 9.04
C SER A 166 21.50 -10.45 9.66
N CYS A 167 20.30 -10.97 9.45
CA CYS A 167 19.97 -12.40 9.50
C CYS A 167 18.81 -12.65 8.53
#